data_995ff2c3fe0f19ca594857f8052525bb
#
_entry.id   995ff2c3fe0f19ca594857f8052525bb
#
_cell.length_a   1.000
_cell.length_b   1.000
_cell.length_c   1.000
_cell.angle_alpha   90.00
_cell.angle_beta   90.00
_cell.angle_gamma   90.00
#
_symmetry.space_group_name_H-M   'P 1'
#
loop_
_entity.id
_entity.type
_entity.pdbx_description
1 polymer ?
#
loop_
_entity_poly.entity_id
_entity_poly.type
_entity_poly.pdbx_seq_one_letter_code
_entity_poly.pdbx_strand_id
1 'polypeptide(L)'
;TFAGQASTLVNRMLVSGLAEGSLAALNYATRLMGLVPGVVGTSIITVMYPTLSRLAARDGWSRYSKAFSESIKMISFVLVPTAVGIAVLRVPIVRIVFERGAFDTEATKATAWALLFLSPAVALFTLRDMTNRAFYALQDTTSPMVVSIISAGINIVLNLILVGPLAQGGLALANTLSSAFGA
;
A
#
# COMPACT_ATOMS: atom_id res chain seq x y z
N THR A 1 9.91 -9.78 6.41
CA THR A 1 10.65 -10.62 5.44
C THR A 1 11.91 -9.89 4.98
N PHE A 2 12.99 -10.65 4.73
CA PHE A 2 14.29 -10.10 4.30
C PHE A 2 14.17 -9.24 3.03
N ALA A 3 13.34 -9.68 2.08
CA ALA A 3 13.06 -8.97 0.83
C ALA A 3 12.45 -7.56 1.04
N GLY A 4 11.56 -7.41 2.02
CA GLY A 4 10.98 -6.09 2.34
C GLY A 4 12.00 -5.13 2.98
N GLN A 5 12.95 -5.65 3.75
CA GLN A 5 14.02 -4.84 4.34
C GLN A 5 15.03 -4.39 3.28
N ALA A 6 15.39 -5.25 2.34
CA ALA A 6 16.26 -4.90 1.22
C ALA A 6 15.64 -3.79 0.36
N SER A 7 14.36 -3.90 0.01
CA SER A 7 13.64 -2.84 -0.71
C SER A 7 13.62 -1.51 0.04
N THR A 8 13.43 -1.54 1.37
CA THR A 8 13.46 -0.32 2.20
C THR A 8 14.85 0.34 2.22
N LEU A 9 15.93 -0.44 2.27
CA LEU A 9 17.29 0.07 2.21
C LEU A 9 17.60 0.71 0.84
N VAL A 10 17.23 0.04 -0.25
CA VAL A 10 17.38 0.59 -1.61
C VAL A 10 16.59 1.90 -1.75
N ASN A 11 15.34 1.94 -1.27
CA ASN A 11 14.54 3.16 -1.28
C ASN A 11 15.24 4.31 -0.53
N ARG A 12 15.80 4.06 0.64
CA ARG A 12 16.50 5.09 1.41
C ARG A 12 17.76 5.57 0.70
N MET A 13 18.51 4.68 0.07
CA MET A 13 19.71 5.05 -0.71
C MET A 13 19.34 5.90 -1.94
N LEU A 14 18.29 5.55 -2.66
CA LEU A 14 17.84 6.32 -3.82
C LEU A 14 17.31 7.71 -3.44
N VAL A 15 16.60 7.81 -2.31
CA VAL A 15 16.07 9.08 -1.84
C VAL A 15 17.18 10.01 -1.31
N SER A 16 18.30 9.47 -0.80
CA SER A 16 19.42 10.30 -0.34
C SER A 16 20.08 11.12 -1.46
N GLY A 17 19.89 10.73 -2.73
CA GLY A 17 20.32 11.47 -3.91
C GLY A 17 19.33 12.50 -4.44
N LEU A 18 18.13 12.60 -3.86
CA LEU A 18 17.10 13.58 -4.24
C LEU A 18 17.24 14.90 -3.49
N ALA A 19 16.50 15.93 -3.92
CA ALA A 19 16.45 17.23 -3.25
C ALA A 19 16.13 17.10 -1.76
N GLU A 20 16.69 18.01 -0.96
CA GLU A 20 16.44 18.07 0.49
C GLU A 20 14.92 18.11 0.78
N GLY A 21 14.47 17.33 1.77
CA GLY A 21 13.05 17.22 2.12
C GLY A 21 12.27 16.13 1.37
N SER A 22 12.77 15.57 0.25
CA SER A 22 12.05 14.53 -0.53
C SER A 22 11.77 13.28 0.31
N LEU A 23 12.73 12.86 1.15
CA LEU A 23 12.55 11.73 2.07
C LEU A 23 11.48 12.03 3.12
N ALA A 24 11.50 13.23 3.67
CA ALA A 24 10.51 13.66 4.66
C ALA A 24 9.10 13.69 4.03
N ALA A 25 8.95 14.27 2.84
CA ALA A 25 7.70 14.32 2.10
C ALA A 25 7.13 12.91 1.82
N LEU A 26 7.96 11.97 1.38
CA LEU A 26 7.56 10.57 1.17
C LEU A 26 7.13 9.88 2.46
N ASN A 27 7.86 10.12 3.56
CA ASN A 27 7.52 9.57 4.88
C ASN A 27 6.18 10.10 5.40
N TYR A 28 5.93 11.42 5.27
CA TYR A 28 4.66 12.03 5.67
C TYR A 28 3.49 11.50 4.82
N ALA A 29 3.67 11.40 3.49
CA ALA A 29 2.67 10.82 2.59
C ALA A 29 2.38 9.35 2.94
N THR A 30 3.40 8.55 3.24
CA THR A 30 3.25 7.14 3.63
C THR A 30 2.52 7.00 4.97
N ARG A 31 2.76 7.88 5.93
CA ARG A 31 2.03 7.89 7.21
C ARG A 31 0.55 8.18 7.01
N LEU A 32 0.20 9.19 6.21
CA LEU A 32 -1.21 9.50 5.89
C LEU A 32 -1.88 8.34 5.17
N MET A 33 -1.21 7.79 4.16
CA MET A 33 -1.72 6.64 3.40
C MET A 33 -2.00 5.44 4.31
N GLY A 34 -1.16 5.19 5.31
CA GLY A 34 -1.28 4.04 6.22
C GLY A 34 -2.44 4.12 7.21
N LEU A 35 -3.01 5.30 7.48
CA LEU A 35 -4.09 5.47 8.46
C LEU A 35 -5.37 4.73 8.05
N VAL A 36 -5.76 4.82 6.79
CA VAL A 36 -7.01 4.23 6.29
C VAL A 36 -6.97 2.71 6.27
N PRO A 37 -5.97 2.05 5.65
CA PRO A 37 -5.81 0.60 5.75
C PRO A 37 -5.66 0.12 7.20
N GLY A 38 -4.97 0.89 8.04
CA GLY A 38 -4.76 0.58 9.45
C GLY A 38 -6.06 0.49 10.26
N VAL A 39 -7.05 1.29 9.94
CA VAL A 39 -8.35 1.27 10.66
C VAL A 39 -9.38 0.44 9.90
N VAL A 40 -9.71 0.82 8.67
CA VAL A 40 -10.78 0.19 7.90
C VAL A 40 -10.38 -1.19 7.41
N GLY A 41 -9.17 -1.30 6.84
CA GLY A 41 -8.67 -2.57 6.29
C GLY A 41 -8.54 -3.65 7.36
N THR A 42 -7.90 -3.33 8.48
CA THR A 42 -7.74 -4.30 9.59
C THR A 42 -9.07 -4.72 10.19
N SER A 43 -10.05 -3.83 10.30
CA SER A 43 -11.39 -4.16 10.81
C SER A 43 -12.08 -5.21 9.92
N ILE A 44 -12.10 -4.99 8.61
CA ILE A 44 -12.70 -5.94 7.65
C ILE A 44 -11.98 -7.29 7.71
N ILE A 45 -10.66 -7.27 7.67
CA ILE A 45 -9.84 -8.48 7.67
C ILE A 45 -10.03 -9.28 8.96
N THR A 46 -10.08 -8.61 10.12
CA THR A 46 -10.26 -9.26 11.43
C THR A 46 -11.59 -10.00 11.51
N VAL A 47 -12.64 -9.49 10.91
CA VAL A 47 -13.96 -10.15 10.87
C VAL A 47 -13.99 -11.29 9.85
N MET A 48 -13.38 -11.11 8.70
CA MET A 48 -13.46 -12.06 7.58
C MET A 48 -12.49 -13.24 7.72
N TYR A 49 -11.31 -13.05 8.31
CA TYR A 49 -10.28 -14.09 8.41
C TYR A 49 -10.75 -15.35 9.16
N PRO A 50 -11.42 -15.28 10.34
CA PRO A 50 -11.95 -16.46 11.01
C PRO A 50 -13.00 -17.22 10.19
N THR A 51 -13.78 -16.48 9.38
CA THR A 51 -14.77 -17.09 8.49
C THR A 51 -14.09 -17.87 7.37
N LEU A 52 -13.07 -17.30 6.73
CA LEU A 52 -12.28 -18.00 5.71
C LEU A 52 -11.57 -19.23 6.29
N SER A 53 -10.97 -19.11 7.47
CA SER A 53 -10.30 -20.25 8.13
C SER A 53 -11.26 -21.41 8.44
N ARG A 54 -12.48 -21.11 8.89
CA ARG A 54 -13.51 -22.13 9.11
C ARG A 54 -13.98 -22.80 7.83
N LEU A 55 -14.13 -22.03 6.76
CA LEU A 55 -14.57 -22.56 5.46
C LEU A 55 -13.46 -23.39 4.79
N ALA A 56 -12.21 -22.97 4.93
CA ALA A 56 -11.05 -23.74 4.46
C ALA A 56 -10.95 -25.13 5.10
N ALA A 57 -11.30 -25.25 6.41
CA ALA A 57 -11.25 -26.50 7.15
C ALA A 57 -12.44 -27.45 6.90
N ARG A 58 -13.52 -27.02 6.24
CA ARG A 58 -14.80 -27.74 6.13
C ARG A 58 -15.22 -28.14 4.72
N ASP A 59 -14.29 -28.49 3.85
CA ASP A 59 -14.59 -28.97 2.48
C ASP A 59 -15.64 -28.17 1.71
N GLY A 60 -15.46 -26.87 1.62
CA GLY A 60 -16.42 -25.99 0.97
C GLY A 60 -15.78 -25.02 0.00
N TRP A 61 -14.98 -25.50 -1.00
CA TRP A 61 -14.32 -24.62 -1.96
C TRP A 61 -15.25 -23.55 -2.56
N SER A 62 -16.48 -23.92 -2.91
CA SER A 62 -17.48 -23.00 -3.44
C SER A 62 -17.86 -21.92 -2.41
N ARG A 63 -18.06 -22.28 -1.15
CA ARG A 63 -18.38 -21.34 -0.07
C ARG A 63 -17.19 -20.47 0.29
N TYR A 64 -15.99 -21.05 0.32
CA TYR A 64 -14.73 -20.34 0.54
C TYR A 64 -14.49 -19.27 -0.53
N SER A 65 -14.56 -19.66 -1.81
CA SER A 65 -14.39 -18.75 -2.95
C SER A 65 -15.42 -17.61 -2.95
N LYS A 66 -16.68 -17.92 -2.61
CA LYS A 66 -17.73 -16.93 -2.47
C LYS A 66 -17.42 -15.92 -1.35
N ALA A 67 -17.07 -16.41 -0.16
CA ALA A 67 -16.73 -15.56 0.99
C ALA A 67 -15.50 -14.68 0.70
N PHE A 68 -14.48 -15.22 0.05
CA PHE A 68 -13.31 -14.47 -0.40
C PHE A 68 -13.70 -13.37 -1.38
N SER A 69 -14.49 -13.71 -2.42
CA SER A 69 -14.97 -12.73 -3.42
C SER A 69 -15.79 -11.61 -2.78
N GLU A 70 -16.65 -11.92 -1.82
CA GLU A 70 -17.42 -10.93 -1.07
C GLU A 70 -16.52 -10.01 -0.24
N SER A 71 -15.47 -10.55 0.36
CA SER A 71 -14.47 -9.76 1.10
C SER A 71 -13.73 -8.78 0.19
N ILE A 72 -13.28 -9.24 -0.99
CA ILE A 72 -12.62 -8.40 -2.00
C ILE A 72 -13.55 -7.28 -2.48
N LYS A 73 -14.82 -7.60 -2.77
CA LYS A 73 -15.83 -6.61 -3.17
C LYS A 73 -16.07 -5.56 -2.08
N MET A 74 -16.18 -5.98 -0.83
CA MET A 74 -16.39 -5.08 0.30
C MET A 74 -15.20 -4.14 0.51
N ILE A 75 -13.97 -4.67 0.48
CA ILE A 75 -12.74 -3.88 0.57
C ILE A 75 -12.68 -2.86 -0.58
N SER A 76 -12.92 -3.32 -1.82
CA SER A 76 -12.86 -2.46 -3.00
C SER A 76 -13.94 -1.37 -2.96
N PHE A 77 -15.16 -1.71 -2.55
CA PHE A 77 -16.26 -0.74 -2.45
C PHE A 77 -15.98 0.41 -1.48
N VAL A 78 -15.27 0.14 -0.39
CA VAL A 78 -14.93 1.18 0.61
C VAL A 78 -13.62 1.89 0.23
N LEU A 79 -12.58 1.14 -0.12
CA LEU A 79 -11.24 1.71 -0.24
C LEU A 79 -10.96 2.35 -1.61
N VAL A 80 -11.63 1.93 -2.68
CA VAL A 80 -11.44 2.59 -4.00
C VAL A 80 -11.97 4.03 -3.98
N PRO A 81 -13.21 4.31 -3.53
CA PRO A 81 -13.66 5.70 -3.36
C PRO A 81 -12.80 6.51 -2.39
N THR A 82 -12.33 5.87 -1.31
CA THR A 82 -11.44 6.51 -0.34
C THR A 82 -10.10 6.90 -0.98
N ALA A 83 -9.51 6.03 -1.79
CA ALA A 83 -8.28 6.32 -2.53
C ALA A 83 -8.47 7.50 -3.50
N VAL A 84 -9.59 7.53 -4.22
CA VAL A 84 -9.94 8.66 -5.10
C VAL A 84 -10.12 9.95 -4.30
N GLY A 85 -10.81 9.88 -3.16
CA GLY A 85 -10.97 11.02 -2.25
C GLY A 85 -9.64 11.58 -1.76
N ILE A 86 -8.71 10.70 -1.34
CA ILE A 86 -7.35 11.09 -0.94
C ILE A 86 -6.60 11.73 -2.11
N ALA A 87 -6.69 11.18 -3.31
CA ALA A 87 -6.03 11.73 -4.50
C ALA A 87 -6.53 13.15 -4.82
N VAL A 88 -7.83 13.36 -4.79
CA VAL A 88 -8.45 14.67 -5.08
C VAL A 88 -8.16 15.68 -3.97
N LEU A 89 -8.32 15.27 -2.72
CA LEU A 89 -8.19 16.14 -1.53
C LEU A 89 -6.76 16.16 -0.95
N ARG A 90 -5.76 15.63 -1.67
CA ARG A 90 -4.38 15.47 -1.16
C ARG A 90 -3.77 16.76 -0.59
N VAL A 91 -3.99 17.90 -1.28
CA VAL A 91 -3.42 19.18 -0.83
C VAL A 91 -4.10 19.68 0.46
N PRO A 92 -5.44 19.81 0.54
CA PRO A 92 -6.08 20.21 1.79
C PRO A 92 -5.85 19.23 2.93
N ILE A 93 -5.78 17.92 2.67
CA ILE A 93 -5.47 16.91 3.72
C ILE A 93 -4.08 17.17 4.30
N VAL A 94 -3.05 17.28 3.47
CA VAL A 94 -1.67 17.51 3.92
C VAL A 94 -1.57 18.85 4.65
N ARG A 95 -2.21 19.89 4.13
CA ARG A 95 -2.24 21.22 4.73
C ARG A 95 -2.81 21.20 6.15
N ILE A 96 -4.01 20.64 6.32
CA ILE A 96 -4.69 20.62 7.62
C ILE A 96 -3.90 19.79 8.64
N VAL A 97 -3.29 18.70 8.22
CA VAL A 97 -2.61 17.77 9.14
C VAL A 97 -1.21 18.23 9.50
N PHE A 98 -0.44 18.79 8.55
CA PHE A 98 0.99 19.00 8.72
C PHE A 98 1.45 20.45 8.56
N GLU A 99 0.75 21.34 7.83
CA GLU A 99 1.23 22.70 7.52
C GLU A 99 1.20 23.58 8.77
N ARG A 100 2.31 23.51 9.55
CA ARG A 100 2.55 24.32 10.74
C ARG A 100 4.05 24.38 11.09
N GLY A 101 4.48 25.49 11.66
CA GLY A 101 5.88 25.69 12.07
C GLY A 101 6.84 25.58 10.90
N ALA A 102 7.79 24.67 10.95
CA ALA A 102 8.79 24.44 9.91
C ALA A 102 8.26 23.69 8.68
N PHE A 103 7.01 23.13 8.72
CA PHE A 103 6.39 22.47 7.57
C PHE A 103 5.64 23.52 6.74
N ASP A 104 6.30 24.04 5.72
CA ASP A 104 5.82 25.12 4.88
C ASP A 104 4.97 24.66 3.69
N THR A 105 4.57 25.60 2.85
CA THR A 105 3.77 25.34 1.62
C THR A 105 4.53 24.50 0.59
N GLU A 106 5.87 24.61 0.54
CA GLU A 106 6.70 23.78 -0.38
C GLU A 106 6.70 22.32 0.07
N ALA A 107 6.88 22.07 1.38
CA ALA A 107 6.76 20.74 1.97
C ALA A 107 5.35 20.17 1.76
N THR A 108 4.30 21.00 1.86
CA THR A 108 2.91 20.62 1.57
C THR A 108 2.77 20.14 0.12
N LYS A 109 3.27 20.87 -0.85
CA LYS A 109 3.20 20.49 -2.29
C LYS A 109 3.98 19.20 -2.55
N ALA A 110 5.21 19.07 -2.04
CA ALA A 110 6.04 17.89 -2.20
C ALA A 110 5.37 16.62 -1.61
N THR A 111 4.79 16.75 -0.40
CA THR A 111 4.06 15.66 0.27
C THR A 111 2.78 15.30 -0.47
N ALA A 112 2.00 16.29 -0.93
CA ALA A 112 0.78 16.07 -1.71
C ALA A 112 1.08 15.41 -3.06
N TRP A 113 2.21 15.72 -3.69
CA TRP A 113 2.67 15.05 -4.91
C TRP A 113 2.95 13.57 -4.67
N ALA A 114 3.70 13.23 -3.63
CA ALA A 114 3.94 11.83 -3.26
C ALA A 114 2.63 11.10 -2.89
N LEU A 115 1.72 11.77 -2.17
CA LEU A 115 0.43 11.21 -1.75
C LEU A 115 -0.48 10.88 -2.94
N LEU A 116 -0.41 11.64 -4.04
CA LEU A 116 -1.16 11.35 -5.26
C LEU A 116 -0.82 9.95 -5.80
N PHE A 117 0.47 9.63 -5.89
CA PHE A 117 0.92 8.32 -6.40
C PHE A 117 0.76 7.18 -5.38
N LEU A 118 0.70 7.50 -4.08
CA LEU A 118 0.42 6.53 -3.03
C LEU A 118 -1.08 6.27 -2.83
N SER A 119 -1.95 7.16 -3.28
CA SER A 119 -3.39 7.02 -3.01
C SER A 119 -4.00 5.71 -3.52
N PRO A 120 -3.68 5.15 -4.71
CA PRO A 120 -4.19 3.84 -5.11
C PRO A 120 -3.66 2.69 -4.25
N ALA A 121 -2.48 2.86 -3.63
CA ALA A 121 -1.90 1.86 -2.75
C ALA A 121 -2.75 1.60 -1.50
N VAL A 122 -3.62 2.54 -1.09
CA VAL A 122 -4.58 2.37 0.02
C VAL A 122 -5.44 1.12 -0.18
N ALA A 123 -6.02 0.97 -1.37
CA ALA A 123 -6.83 -0.21 -1.70
C ALA A 123 -5.95 -1.44 -1.95
N LEU A 124 -4.87 -1.29 -2.73
CA LEU A 124 -4.01 -2.39 -3.15
C LEU A 124 -3.31 -3.09 -1.97
N PHE A 125 -2.82 -2.36 -0.98
CA PHE A 125 -2.22 -2.96 0.22
C PHE A 125 -3.22 -3.78 1.02
N THR A 126 -4.45 -3.29 1.18
CA THR A 126 -5.48 -4.03 1.92
C THR A 126 -5.95 -5.26 1.14
N LEU A 127 -6.11 -5.15 -0.18
CA LEU A 127 -6.43 -6.30 -1.04
C LEU A 127 -5.35 -7.36 -0.96
N ARG A 128 -4.08 -6.96 -1.05
CA ARG A 128 -2.94 -7.87 -0.89
C ARG A 128 -2.91 -8.53 0.48
N ASP A 129 -3.14 -7.79 1.57
CA ASP A 129 -3.17 -8.36 2.92
C ASP A 129 -4.32 -9.36 3.07
N MET A 130 -5.50 -9.06 2.52
CA MET A 130 -6.63 -9.99 2.50
C MET A 130 -6.32 -11.26 1.70
N THR A 131 -5.70 -11.12 0.52
CA THR A 131 -5.27 -12.24 -0.33
C THR A 131 -4.26 -13.12 0.40
N ASN A 132 -3.23 -12.52 1.02
CA ASN A 132 -2.25 -13.26 1.82
C ASN A 132 -2.92 -14.06 2.94
N ARG A 133 -3.88 -13.48 3.65
CA ARG A 133 -4.62 -14.16 4.72
C ARG A 133 -5.51 -15.27 4.21
N ALA A 134 -6.06 -15.12 3.00
CA ALA A 134 -6.81 -16.20 2.35
C ALA A 134 -5.89 -17.40 2.06
N PHE A 135 -4.68 -17.18 1.54
CA PHE A 135 -3.71 -18.27 1.38
C PHE A 135 -3.30 -18.89 2.71
N TYR A 136 -3.07 -18.09 3.76
CA TYR A 136 -2.74 -18.63 5.09
C TYR A 136 -3.88 -19.45 5.68
N ALA A 137 -5.14 -19.10 5.43
CA ALA A 137 -6.29 -19.90 5.83
C ALA A 137 -6.31 -21.28 5.16
N LEU A 138 -5.76 -21.39 3.94
CA LEU A 138 -5.54 -22.64 3.21
C LEU A 138 -4.23 -23.35 3.60
N GLN A 139 -3.50 -22.86 4.62
CA GLN A 139 -2.18 -23.33 5.04
C GLN A 139 -1.09 -23.19 3.96
N ASP A 140 -1.33 -22.41 2.93
CA ASP A 140 -0.33 -22.07 1.91
C ASP A 140 0.41 -20.79 2.30
N THR A 141 1.64 -20.96 2.79
CA THR A 141 2.56 -19.85 3.09
C THR A 141 3.58 -19.61 1.97
N THR A 142 3.70 -20.56 1.05
CA THR A 142 4.71 -20.53 0.00
C THR A 142 4.31 -19.55 -1.11
N SER A 143 3.06 -19.61 -1.56
CA SER A 143 2.57 -18.73 -2.62
C SER A 143 2.69 -17.24 -2.28
N PRO A 144 2.24 -16.75 -1.11
CA PRO A 144 2.45 -15.36 -0.70
C PRO A 144 3.93 -14.98 -0.56
N MET A 145 4.78 -15.92 -0.13
CA MET A 145 6.22 -15.67 -0.01
C MET A 145 6.85 -15.44 -1.39
N VAL A 146 6.58 -16.30 -2.38
CA VAL A 146 7.09 -16.18 -3.74
C VAL A 146 6.62 -14.87 -4.38
N VAL A 147 5.32 -14.57 -4.30
CA VAL A 147 4.75 -13.32 -4.80
C VAL A 147 5.41 -12.10 -4.14
N SER A 148 5.68 -12.17 -2.83
CA SER A 148 6.36 -11.08 -2.11
C SER A 148 7.79 -10.85 -2.59
N ILE A 149 8.54 -11.90 -2.89
CA ILE A 149 9.90 -11.82 -3.43
C ILE A 149 9.89 -11.19 -4.83
N ILE A 150 9.00 -11.66 -5.71
CA ILE A 150 8.84 -11.11 -7.06
C ILE A 150 8.42 -9.63 -6.99
N SER A 151 7.44 -9.30 -6.16
CA SER A 151 7.00 -7.90 -5.95
C SER A 151 8.13 -7.00 -5.46
N ALA A 152 8.99 -7.50 -4.56
CA ALA A 152 10.16 -6.75 -4.10
C ALA A 152 11.19 -6.51 -5.23
N GLY A 153 11.41 -7.51 -6.09
CA GLY A 153 12.26 -7.36 -7.28
C GLY A 153 11.70 -6.32 -8.25
N ILE A 154 10.41 -6.40 -8.55
CA ILE A 154 9.71 -5.41 -9.39
C ILE A 154 9.81 -4.01 -8.78
N ASN A 155 9.61 -3.89 -7.47
CA ASN A 155 9.73 -2.60 -6.76
C ASN A 155 11.11 -1.97 -6.93
N ILE A 156 12.19 -2.74 -6.78
CA ILE A 156 13.55 -2.25 -6.95
C ILE A 156 13.79 -1.77 -8.39
N VAL A 157 13.38 -2.54 -9.38
CA VAL A 157 13.52 -2.17 -10.80
C VAL A 157 12.73 -0.89 -11.12
N LEU A 158 11.48 -0.83 -10.68
CA LEU A 158 10.63 0.36 -10.89
C LEU A 158 11.19 1.59 -10.18
N ASN A 159 11.75 1.44 -8.98
CA ASN A 159 12.38 2.55 -8.27
C ASN A 159 13.56 3.14 -9.07
N LEU A 160 14.42 2.28 -9.62
CA LEU A 160 15.57 2.72 -10.43
C LEU A 160 15.14 3.46 -11.70
N ILE A 161 14.05 3.03 -12.33
CA ILE A 161 13.54 3.64 -13.56
C ILE A 161 12.78 4.96 -13.27
N LEU A 162 11.95 4.97 -12.24
CA LEU A 162 10.99 6.06 -11.99
C LEU A 162 11.56 7.19 -11.12
N VAL A 163 12.63 6.94 -10.37
CA VAL A 163 13.23 7.96 -9.48
C VAL A 163 13.77 9.15 -10.27
N GLY A 164 14.34 8.94 -11.46
CA GLY A 164 14.87 10.01 -12.30
C GLY A 164 13.79 11.02 -12.73
N PRO A 165 12.74 10.59 -13.45
CA PRO A 165 11.74 11.52 -13.99
C PRO A 165 10.74 12.06 -12.97
N LEU A 166 10.45 11.35 -11.88
CA LEU A 166 9.36 11.68 -10.94
C LEU A 166 9.82 11.96 -9.50
N ALA A 167 11.11 11.88 -9.23
CA ALA A 167 11.69 12.08 -7.90
C ALA A 167 10.96 11.21 -6.83
N GLN A 168 10.51 11.82 -5.70
CA GLN A 168 9.76 11.12 -4.65
C GLN A 168 8.42 10.51 -5.15
N GLY A 169 7.81 11.10 -6.17
CA GLY A 169 6.60 10.54 -6.81
C GLY A 169 6.88 9.23 -7.54
N GLY A 170 8.08 9.06 -8.10
CA GLY A 170 8.50 7.82 -8.75
C GLY A 170 8.60 6.65 -7.78
N LEU A 171 9.17 6.89 -6.59
CA LEU A 171 9.24 5.89 -5.52
C LEU A 171 7.84 5.53 -4.99
N ALA A 172 6.97 6.52 -4.86
CA ALA A 172 5.57 6.32 -4.49
C ALA A 172 4.83 5.46 -5.51
N LEU A 173 5.01 5.76 -6.80
CA LEU A 173 4.40 5.01 -7.91
C LEU A 173 4.95 3.58 -8.00
N ALA A 174 6.26 3.39 -7.83
CA ALA A 174 6.89 2.07 -7.81
C ALA A 174 6.31 1.19 -6.67
N ASN A 175 6.12 1.77 -5.49
CA ASN A 175 5.46 1.09 -4.36
C ASN A 175 4.02 0.67 -4.71
N THR A 176 3.27 1.54 -5.34
CA THR A 176 1.88 1.27 -5.74
C THR A 176 1.81 0.15 -6.80
N LEU A 177 2.62 0.24 -7.86
CA LEU A 177 2.64 -0.75 -8.94
C LEU A 177 3.13 -2.12 -8.48
N SER A 178 4.18 -2.17 -7.64
CA SER A 178 4.65 -3.44 -7.08
C SER A 178 3.63 -4.08 -6.14
N SER A 179 2.82 -3.27 -5.45
CA SER A 179 1.73 -3.75 -4.60
C SER A 179 0.56 -4.28 -5.43
N ALA A 180 0.27 -3.67 -6.58
CA ALA A 180 -0.75 -4.14 -7.51
C ALA A 180 -0.42 -5.53 -8.07
N PHE A 181 0.87 -5.81 -8.31
CA PHE A 181 1.30 -7.14 -8.74
C PHE A 181 1.08 -8.22 -7.66
N GLY A 182 1.11 -7.84 -6.38
CA GLY A 182 0.93 -8.75 -5.25
C GLY A 182 -0.50 -8.83 -4.71
N ALA A 183 -1.46 -8.11 -5.30
CA ALA A 183 -2.87 -8.08 -4.89
C ALA A 183 -3.72 -8.99 -5.77
#